data_aeb7de6a14c28a9cf195255bdb3f7b03
#
_entry.id   aeb7de6a14c28a9cf195255bdb3f7b03
#
_cell.length_a   1.000
_cell.length_b   1.000
_cell.length_c   1.000
_cell.angle_alpha   90.00
_cell.angle_beta   90.00
_cell.angle_gamma   90.00
#
_symmetry.space_group_name_H-M   'P 1'
#
loop_
_entity.id
_entity.type
_entity.pdbx_description
1 polymer ?
#
loop_
_entity_poly.entity_id
_entity_poly.type
_entity_poly.pdbx_seq_one_letter_code
_entity_poly.pdbx_strand_id
1 'polypeptide(L)'
;MSKRKTGLMYSAAFANYKAGDGYLCIPSEYSPWISTSDYYDTPERVAEAYGLLEKSGLLGKLANIAPRPAAQEELTAFHSAAYIEKLKCLSEGEGGLVGEFCRIGHGGLDVIAQAVGGDLAALDEVMARHVDNAFCLQRPPGAHAERESGFGFCVVNNFNILINRAREKYGLKRIMLIDFDNHYKNGIEQAWYGTNEVLYAEVHQSGAMAENSAADKNADHIGEGAGRGYNVVIPMPSGSGDAAYIKAFEEIIVPVAEQYKPELVVLIAGFASNIFDPLCRQQLTATGYGKLAG
;
A
#
# COMPACT_ATOMS: atom_id res chain seq x y z
N MET A 1 10.97 25.19 -17.21
CA MET A 1 11.02 23.84 -16.59
C MET A 1 10.27 22.89 -17.50
N SER A 2 10.85 21.76 -17.91
CA SER A 2 10.14 20.72 -18.66
C SER A 2 8.96 20.25 -17.81
N LYS A 3 7.80 20.05 -18.45
CA LYS A 3 6.60 19.59 -17.74
C LYS A 3 6.86 18.14 -17.26
N ARG A 4 6.74 17.89 -15.96
CA ARG A 4 6.89 16.53 -15.38
C ARG A 4 5.96 15.55 -16.09
N LYS A 5 6.48 14.39 -16.44
CA LYS A 5 5.74 13.30 -17.09
C LYS A 5 5.38 12.24 -16.04
N THR A 6 4.10 12.07 -15.80
CA THR A 6 3.60 11.07 -14.84
C THR A 6 3.13 9.82 -15.59
N GLY A 7 3.56 8.65 -15.15
CA GLY A 7 3.05 7.36 -15.59
C GLY A 7 1.80 6.95 -14.83
N LEU A 8 0.89 6.24 -15.50
CA LEU A 8 -0.24 5.55 -14.86
C LEU A 8 -0.12 4.06 -15.15
N MET A 9 -0.01 3.26 -14.12
CA MET A 9 -0.14 1.82 -14.18
C MET A 9 -1.56 1.42 -13.75
N TYR A 10 -2.30 0.80 -14.67
CA TYR A 10 -3.65 0.30 -14.43
C TYR A 10 -3.96 -0.88 -15.35
N SER A 11 -4.79 -1.79 -14.90
CA SER A 11 -5.42 -2.82 -15.71
C SER A 11 -6.86 -3.04 -15.27
N ALA A 12 -7.77 -3.20 -16.23
CA ALA A 12 -9.15 -3.58 -15.93
C ALA A 12 -9.24 -4.96 -15.23
N ALA A 13 -8.21 -5.80 -15.36
CA ALA A 13 -8.11 -7.08 -14.66
C ALA A 13 -8.09 -6.93 -13.14
N PHE A 14 -7.69 -5.78 -12.59
CA PHE A 14 -7.70 -5.53 -11.13
C PHE A 14 -9.12 -5.52 -10.55
N ALA A 15 -10.13 -5.21 -11.35
CA ALA A 15 -11.53 -5.34 -10.97
C ALA A 15 -11.98 -6.82 -10.82
N ASN A 16 -11.24 -7.77 -11.42
CA ASN A 16 -11.58 -9.19 -11.32
C ASN A 16 -11.06 -9.87 -10.04
N TYR A 17 -10.28 -9.16 -9.22
CA TYR A 17 -9.86 -9.71 -7.94
C TYR A 17 -11.07 -9.97 -7.05
N LYS A 18 -11.22 -11.22 -6.60
CA LYS A 18 -12.28 -11.63 -5.68
C LYS A 18 -11.72 -11.77 -4.28
N ALA A 19 -12.07 -10.82 -3.41
CA ALA A 19 -11.72 -10.87 -1.99
C ALA A 19 -12.62 -11.81 -1.18
N GLY A 20 -13.64 -12.40 -1.82
CA GLY A 20 -14.66 -13.26 -1.19
C GLY A 20 -15.80 -12.47 -0.57
N ASP A 21 -16.61 -13.19 0.21
CA ASP A 21 -17.78 -12.63 0.87
C ASP A 21 -17.48 -12.21 2.30
N GLY A 22 -18.17 -11.21 2.79
CA GLY A 22 -18.00 -10.73 4.15
C GLY A 22 -18.99 -9.63 4.49
N TYR A 23 -18.82 -9.01 5.64
CA TYR A 23 -19.52 -7.82 6.07
C TYR A 23 -18.48 -6.76 6.47
N LEU A 24 -18.47 -5.64 5.77
CA LEU A 24 -17.48 -4.58 5.96
C LEU A 24 -16.04 -5.15 5.76
N CYS A 25 -15.22 -5.20 6.81
CA CYS A 25 -13.86 -5.77 6.78
C CYS A 25 -13.81 -7.23 7.27
N ILE A 26 -14.91 -7.82 7.72
CA ILE A 26 -14.95 -9.13 8.38
C ILE A 26 -15.29 -10.21 7.35
N PRO A 27 -14.39 -11.15 7.05
CA PRO A 27 -14.68 -12.30 6.20
C PRO A 27 -15.80 -13.17 6.78
N SER A 28 -16.65 -13.73 5.91
CA SER A 28 -17.77 -14.58 6.30
C SER A 28 -17.37 -15.86 7.06
N GLU A 29 -16.14 -16.32 6.86
CA GLU A 29 -15.57 -17.47 7.55
C GLU A 29 -15.41 -17.29 9.07
N TYR A 30 -15.41 -16.05 9.56
CA TYR A 30 -15.27 -15.78 11.00
C TYR A 30 -16.54 -16.11 11.78
N SER A 31 -17.69 -16.12 11.12
CA SER A 31 -18.95 -16.48 11.76
C SER A 31 -20.01 -16.92 10.75
N PRO A 32 -20.70 -18.05 10.97
CA PRO A 32 -21.80 -18.48 10.11
C PRO A 32 -23.03 -17.56 10.22
N TRP A 33 -23.04 -16.63 11.15
CA TRP A 33 -24.12 -15.67 11.37
C TRP A 33 -23.90 -14.35 10.65
N ILE A 34 -22.73 -14.17 10.00
CA ILE A 34 -22.47 -12.96 9.22
C ILE A 34 -23.30 -13.03 7.93
N SER A 35 -24.24 -12.10 7.81
CA SER A 35 -24.91 -11.87 6.53
C SER A 35 -23.93 -11.14 5.61
N THR A 36 -23.63 -11.75 4.48
CA THR A 36 -22.77 -11.15 3.46
C THR A 36 -23.42 -9.88 2.93
N SER A 37 -22.67 -8.81 2.91
CA SER A 37 -23.05 -7.54 2.31
C SER A 37 -21.77 -6.85 1.76
N ASP A 38 -21.77 -5.55 1.62
CA ASP A 38 -20.70 -4.78 1.02
C ASP A 38 -19.35 -4.97 1.75
N TYR A 39 -18.53 -5.88 1.21
CA TYR A 39 -17.14 -6.02 1.64
C TYR A 39 -16.32 -4.85 1.10
N TYR A 40 -15.50 -4.21 1.93
CA TYR A 40 -14.87 -2.94 1.56
C TYR A 40 -13.86 -3.01 0.41
N ASP A 41 -13.20 -4.14 0.21
CA ASP A 41 -12.31 -4.30 -0.93
C ASP A 41 -13.10 -4.69 -2.17
N THR A 42 -13.78 -3.70 -2.80
CA THR A 42 -14.63 -3.90 -3.97
C THR A 42 -13.95 -3.50 -5.29
N PRO A 43 -14.37 -4.11 -6.43
CA PRO A 43 -13.88 -3.75 -7.76
C PRO A 43 -14.08 -2.28 -8.14
N GLU A 44 -15.18 -1.69 -7.67
CA GLU A 44 -15.57 -0.31 -7.96
C GLU A 44 -14.50 0.69 -7.50
N ARG A 45 -13.74 0.39 -6.45
CA ARG A 45 -12.69 1.28 -5.93
C ARG A 45 -11.67 1.68 -7.00
N VAL A 46 -11.23 0.75 -7.82
CA VAL A 46 -10.28 1.03 -8.92
C VAL A 46 -10.99 1.43 -10.21
N ALA A 47 -12.16 0.86 -10.50
CA ALA A 47 -12.92 1.17 -11.70
C ALA A 47 -13.43 2.62 -11.69
N GLU A 48 -14.01 3.08 -10.58
CA GLU A 48 -14.51 4.45 -10.45
C GLU A 48 -13.37 5.48 -10.43
N ALA A 49 -12.25 5.17 -9.76
CA ALA A 49 -11.06 6.04 -9.80
C ALA A 49 -10.52 6.19 -11.24
N TYR A 50 -10.43 5.09 -11.99
CA TYR A 50 -10.03 5.13 -13.40
C TYR A 50 -11.04 5.92 -14.26
N GLY A 51 -12.33 5.66 -14.07
CA GLY A 51 -13.41 6.39 -14.77
C GLY A 51 -13.39 7.89 -14.48
N LEU A 52 -13.00 8.31 -13.27
CA LEU A 52 -12.81 9.73 -12.94
C LEU A 52 -11.62 10.33 -13.72
N LEU A 53 -10.50 9.63 -13.81
CA LEU A 53 -9.33 10.07 -14.60
C LEU A 53 -9.72 10.25 -16.08
N GLU A 54 -10.53 9.35 -16.62
CA GLU A 54 -11.03 9.43 -18.00
C GLU A 54 -11.97 10.63 -18.19
N LYS A 55 -13.03 10.72 -17.38
CA LYS A 55 -14.05 11.78 -17.47
C LYS A 55 -13.48 13.18 -17.25
N SER A 56 -12.45 13.31 -16.41
CA SER A 56 -11.75 14.59 -16.17
C SER A 56 -10.78 14.98 -17.30
N GLY A 57 -10.53 14.10 -18.27
CA GLY A 57 -9.54 14.29 -19.32
C GLY A 57 -8.08 14.19 -18.81
N LEU A 58 -7.87 13.80 -17.56
CA LEU A 58 -6.55 13.65 -16.98
C LEU A 58 -5.82 12.43 -17.58
N LEU A 59 -6.54 11.36 -17.90
CA LEU A 59 -5.99 10.15 -18.49
C LEU A 59 -5.15 10.43 -19.76
N GLY A 60 -5.60 11.35 -20.63
CA GLY A 60 -4.86 11.75 -21.83
C GLY A 60 -3.56 12.52 -21.58
N LYS A 61 -3.26 12.87 -20.31
CA LYS A 61 -2.03 13.58 -19.92
C LYS A 61 -1.03 12.65 -19.24
N LEU A 62 -1.40 11.40 -18.98
CA LEU A 62 -0.58 10.39 -18.30
C LEU A 62 0.04 9.44 -19.33
N ALA A 63 1.27 9.00 -19.06
CA ALA A 63 1.90 7.95 -19.86
C ALA A 63 1.37 6.59 -19.37
N ASN A 64 0.86 5.78 -20.29
CA ASN A 64 0.40 4.44 -19.93
C ASN A 64 1.58 3.52 -19.63
N ILE A 65 1.52 2.85 -18.48
CA ILE A 65 2.45 1.79 -18.08
C ILE A 65 1.67 0.48 -18.05
N ALA A 66 1.99 -0.43 -18.98
CA ALA A 66 1.32 -1.72 -19.05
C ALA A 66 1.83 -2.65 -17.93
N PRO A 67 0.94 -3.21 -17.10
CA PRO A 67 1.35 -4.23 -16.14
C PRO A 67 1.76 -5.52 -16.86
N ARG A 68 2.67 -6.26 -16.23
CA ARG A 68 3.03 -7.64 -16.59
C ARG A 68 2.80 -8.53 -15.36
N PRO A 69 2.63 -9.84 -15.51
CA PRO A 69 2.65 -10.70 -14.34
C PRO A 69 4.05 -10.71 -13.70
N ALA A 70 4.11 -10.68 -12.38
CA ALA A 70 5.33 -10.94 -11.62
C ALA A 70 5.67 -12.43 -11.73
N ALA A 71 6.95 -12.75 -11.88
CA ALA A 71 7.44 -14.11 -11.79
C ALA A 71 7.42 -14.60 -10.34
N GLN A 72 7.44 -15.91 -10.13
CA GLN A 72 7.43 -16.49 -8.79
C GLN A 72 8.63 -16.02 -7.95
N GLU A 73 9.80 -15.88 -8.56
CA GLU A 73 11.02 -15.39 -7.94
C GLU A 73 10.86 -13.94 -7.46
N GLU A 74 10.09 -13.13 -8.17
CA GLU A 74 9.79 -11.75 -7.77
C GLU A 74 8.86 -11.72 -6.56
N LEU A 75 7.86 -12.60 -6.49
CA LEU A 75 6.98 -12.73 -5.31
C LEU A 75 7.76 -13.22 -4.08
N THR A 76 8.67 -14.15 -4.27
CA THR A 76 9.53 -14.70 -3.20
C THR A 76 10.69 -13.80 -2.81
N ALA A 77 10.89 -12.66 -3.47
CA ALA A 77 11.84 -11.66 -3.02
C ALA A 77 11.53 -11.10 -1.62
N PHE A 78 10.28 -11.20 -1.17
CA PHE A 78 9.87 -10.87 0.20
C PHE A 78 9.18 -12.04 0.90
N HIS A 79 8.17 -12.63 0.27
CA HIS A 79 7.40 -13.73 0.88
C HIS A 79 8.14 -15.05 0.86
N SER A 80 7.85 -15.93 1.83
CA SER A 80 8.38 -17.29 1.80
C SER A 80 7.78 -18.09 0.63
N ALA A 81 8.57 -19.02 0.10
CA ALA A 81 8.08 -19.91 -0.96
C ALA A 81 6.85 -20.74 -0.50
N ALA A 82 6.82 -21.12 0.79
CA ALA A 82 5.70 -21.85 1.38
C ALA A 82 4.42 -21.02 1.40
N TYR A 83 4.52 -19.71 1.69
CA TYR A 83 3.37 -18.81 1.65
C TYR A 83 2.84 -18.63 0.21
N ILE A 84 3.72 -18.41 -0.76
CA ILE A 84 3.32 -18.28 -2.16
C ILE A 84 2.65 -19.58 -2.68
N GLU A 85 3.16 -20.76 -2.30
CA GLU A 85 2.54 -22.04 -2.66
C GLU A 85 1.15 -22.19 -1.99
N LYS A 86 1.00 -21.78 -0.72
CA LYS A 86 -0.32 -21.72 -0.07
C LYS A 86 -1.29 -20.84 -0.83
N LEU A 87 -0.85 -19.64 -1.25
CA LEU A 87 -1.68 -18.72 -2.05
C LEU A 87 -2.10 -19.35 -3.38
N LYS A 88 -1.18 -20.06 -4.02
CA LYS A 88 -1.45 -20.76 -5.27
C LYS A 88 -2.52 -21.82 -5.10
N CYS A 89 -2.36 -22.71 -4.12
CA CYS A 89 -3.36 -23.75 -3.83
C CYS A 89 -4.74 -23.17 -3.54
N LEU A 90 -4.83 -22.09 -2.75
CA LEU A 90 -6.09 -21.41 -2.46
C LEU A 90 -6.68 -20.76 -3.72
N SER A 91 -5.85 -20.11 -4.52
CA SER A 91 -6.28 -19.42 -5.76
C SER A 91 -6.74 -20.38 -6.85
N GLU A 92 -6.16 -21.57 -6.94
CA GLU A 92 -6.60 -22.65 -7.84
C GLU A 92 -7.89 -23.33 -7.36
N GLY A 93 -8.17 -23.30 -6.04
CA GLY A 93 -9.35 -23.84 -5.40
C GLY A 93 -10.47 -22.81 -5.20
N GLU A 94 -11.22 -22.99 -4.11
CA GLU A 94 -12.36 -22.13 -3.72
C GLU A 94 -11.94 -20.79 -3.07
N GLY A 95 -10.63 -20.56 -2.91
CA GLY A 95 -10.12 -19.46 -2.13
C GLY A 95 -10.04 -19.79 -0.63
N GLY A 96 -9.84 -18.79 0.21
CA GLY A 96 -9.82 -18.95 1.65
C GLY A 96 -9.07 -17.83 2.39
N LEU A 97 -9.06 -17.96 3.70
CA LEU A 97 -8.35 -17.01 4.58
C LEU A 97 -6.83 -17.18 4.45
N VAL A 98 -6.14 -16.08 4.33
CA VAL A 98 -4.68 -16.02 4.23
C VAL A 98 -4.04 -15.30 5.41
N GLY A 99 -4.86 -14.66 6.24
CA GLY A 99 -4.49 -13.96 7.46
C GLY A 99 -5.67 -13.22 8.06
N GLU A 100 -5.42 -12.39 9.05
CA GLU A 100 -6.46 -11.65 9.76
C GLU A 100 -7.09 -10.59 8.83
N PHE A 101 -8.43 -10.61 8.73
CA PHE A 101 -9.22 -9.77 7.80
C PHE A 101 -8.72 -9.84 6.35
N CYS A 102 -8.15 -10.97 5.94
CA CYS A 102 -7.55 -11.10 4.63
C CYS A 102 -7.88 -12.44 3.98
N ARG A 103 -8.35 -12.38 2.74
CA ARG A 103 -8.80 -13.52 1.97
C ARG A 103 -8.31 -13.43 0.52
N ILE A 104 -8.07 -14.59 -0.09
CA ILE A 104 -7.85 -14.71 -1.54
C ILE A 104 -8.98 -15.57 -2.13
N GLY A 105 -9.54 -15.14 -3.25
CA GLY A 105 -10.52 -15.92 -4.01
C GLY A 105 -9.91 -16.69 -5.17
N HIS A 106 -10.76 -17.44 -5.87
CA HIS A 106 -10.37 -18.18 -7.08
C HIS A 106 -9.78 -17.23 -8.15
N GLY A 107 -8.64 -17.61 -8.73
CA GLY A 107 -7.90 -16.80 -9.71
C GLY A 107 -7.21 -15.53 -9.11
N GLY A 108 -7.27 -15.34 -7.80
CA GLY A 108 -6.77 -14.15 -7.15
C GLY A 108 -5.26 -13.95 -7.27
N LEU A 109 -4.48 -15.03 -7.28
CA LEU A 109 -3.03 -14.94 -7.41
C LEU A 109 -2.58 -14.38 -8.77
N ASP A 110 -3.30 -14.68 -9.84
CA ASP A 110 -2.99 -14.13 -11.16
C ASP A 110 -3.19 -12.63 -11.22
N VAL A 111 -4.24 -12.11 -10.58
CA VAL A 111 -4.48 -10.67 -10.47
C VAL A 111 -3.42 -10.01 -9.59
N ILE A 112 -3.06 -10.62 -8.47
CA ILE A 112 -1.98 -10.16 -7.59
C ILE A 112 -0.65 -10.13 -8.34
N ALA A 113 -0.33 -11.17 -9.10
CA ALA A 113 0.90 -11.20 -9.89
C ALA A 113 0.94 -10.05 -10.92
N GLN A 114 -0.18 -9.73 -11.56
CA GLN A 114 -0.26 -8.57 -12.45
C GLN A 114 -0.10 -7.24 -11.71
N ALA A 115 -0.66 -7.10 -10.51
CA ALA A 115 -0.51 -5.90 -9.70
C ALA A 115 0.95 -5.69 -9.29
N VAL A 116 1.60 -6.70 -8.70
CA VAL A 116 3.01 -6.66 -8.31
C VAL A 116 3.91 -6.41 -9.52
N GLY A 117 3.74 -7.15 -10.60
CA GLY A 117 4.52 -6.97 -11.83
C GLY A 117 4.29 -5.62 -12.49
N GLY A 118 3.11 -5.02 -12.31
CA GLY A 118 2.80 -3.65 -12.71
C GLY A 118 3.58 -2.61 -11.92
N ASP A 119 3.69 -2.77 -10.58
CA ASP A 119 4.52 -1.90 -9.74
C ASP A 119 5.99 -1.98 -10.12
N LEU A 120 6.49 -3.19 -10.40
CA LEU A 120 7.86 -3.38 -10.86
C LEU A 120 8.10 -2.75 -12.24
N ALA A 121 7.13 -2.80 -13.15
CA ALA A 121 7.20 -2.11 -14.42
C ALA A 121 7.19 -0.59 -14.24
N ALA A 122 6.37 -0.06 -13.32
CA ALA A 122 6.35 1.36 -12.99
C ALA A 122 7.69 1.84 -12.41
N LEU A 123 8.30 1.05 -11.51
CA LEU A 123 9.64 1.33 -11.02
C LEU A 123 10.65 1.35 -12.16
N ASP A 124 10.62 0.35 -13.06
CA ASP A 124 11.54 0.25 -14.19
C ASP A 124 11.42 1.48 -15.12
N GLU A 125 10.21 1.99 -15.40
CA GLU A 125 9.96 3.20 -16.20
C GLU A 125 10.48 4.48 -15.53
N VAL A 126 10.31 4.61 -14.21
CA VAL A 126 10.87 5.73 -13.43
C VAL A 126 12.40 5.68 -13.43
N MET A 127 12.99 4.52 -13.17
CA MET A 127 14.44 4.36 -13.14
C MET A 127 15.10 4.56 -14.51
N ALA A 128 14.41 4.20 -15.59
CA ALA A 128 14.83 4.49 -16.97
C ALA A 128 14.62 5.95 -17.39
N ARG A 129 13.97 6.77 -16.53
CA ARG A 129 13.61 8.16 -16.81
C ARG A 129 12.68 8.33 -18.02
N HIS A 130 11.87 7.32 -18.33
CA HIS A 130 10.81 7.43 -19.33
C HIS A 130 9.64 8.24 -18.77
N VAL A 131 9.45 8.20 -17.46
CA VAL A 131 8.55 9.05 -16.68
C VAL A 131 9.29 9.59 -15.44
N ASP A 132 8.86 10.75 -14.93
CA ASP A 132 9.46 11.36 -13.73
C ASP A 132 8.91 10.75 -12.42
N ASN A 133 7.66 10.28 -12.46
CA ASN A 133 6.99 9.55 -11.39
C ASN A 133 5.90 8.65 -11.98
N ALA A 134 5.36 7.75 -11.16
CA ALA A 134 4.28 6.87 -11.56
C ALA A 134 3.20 6.77 -10.48
N PHE A 135 1.95 6.64 -10.90
CA PHE A 135 0.81 6.31 -10.06
C PHE A 135 0.32 4.91 -10.42
N CYS A 136 0.35 4.01 -9.44
CA CYS A 136 -0.12 2.63 -9.60
C CYS A 136 -1.53 2.53 -9.01
N LEU A 137 -2.53 2.48 -9.90
CA LEU A 137 -3.93 2.30 -9.52
C LEU A 137 -4.28 0.81 -9.63
N GLN A 138 -4.21 0.12 -8.51
CA GLN A 138 -4.32 -1.34 -8.47
C GLN A 138 -5.10 -1.87 -7.28
N ARG A 139 -5.44 -3.14 -7.37
CA ARG A 139 -6.12 -3.95 -6.37
C ARG A 139 -5.67 -5.42 -6.53
N PRO A 140 -5.50 -6.18 -5.41
CA PRO A 140 -5.66 -5.79 -4.01
C PRO A 140 -4.53 -4.91 -3.48
N PRO A 141 -4.69 -4.29 -2.29
CA PRO A 141 -3.62 -3.58 -1.60
C PRO A 141 -2.56 -4.55 -1.06
N GLY A 142 -1.41 -4.03 -0.57
CA GLY A 142 -0.30 -4.90 -0.20
C GLY A 142 0.47 -4.54 1.07
N ALA A 143 0.41 -3.31 1.55
CA ALA A 143 1.34 -2.81 2.57
C ALA A 143 1.26 -3.51 3.95
N HIS A 144 0.12 -4.09 4.29
CA HIS A 144 -0.05 -4.83 5.54
C HIS A 144 0.44 -6.28 5.49
N ALA A 145 0.55 -6.90 4.31
CA ALA A 145 0.95 -8.30 4.23
C ALA A 145 2.35 -8.52 4.82
N GLU A 146 2.45 -9.47 5.71
CA GLU A 146 3.69 -9.92 6.33
C GLU A 146 4.34 -11.02 5.48
N ARG A 147 5.54 -11.46 5.86
CA ARG A 147 6.31 -12.43 5.08
C ARG A 147 5.55 -13.74 4.83
N GLU A 148 4.73 -14.19 5.78
CA GLU A 148 4.06 -15.50 5.76
C GLU A 148 2.55 -15.45 5.98
N SER A 149 1.98 -14.23 6.01
CA SER A 149 0.55 -14.03 6.18
C SER A 149 0.04 -12.78 5.51
N GLY A 150 -1.21 -12.82 5.05
CA GLY A 150 -1.95 -11.61 4.71
C GLY A 150 -2.48 -10.91 5.97
N PHE A 151 -2.84 -9.64 5.83
CA PHE A 151 -3.49 -8.85 6.87
C PHE A 151 -4.26 -7.70 6.23
N GLY A 152 -5.44 -7.36 6.76
CA GLY A 152 -6.16 -6.13 6.41
C GLY A 152 -6.35 -5.94 4.89
N PHE A 153 -6.90 -6.91 4.17
CA PHE A 153 -7.07 -6.99 2.71
C PHE A 153 -5.78 -7.22 1.91
N CYS A 154 -4.60 -7.06 2.51
CA CYS A 154 -3.31 -7.18 1.84
C CYS A 154 -2.86 -8.65 1.81
N VAL A 155 -2.77 -9.24 0.62
CA VAL A 155 -2.36 -10.64 0.43
C VAL A 155 -0.86 -10.75 0.19
N VAL A 156 -0.30 -9.92 -0.69
CA VAL A 156 1.12 -9.89 -1.05
C VAL A 156 1.64 -8.47 -0.88
N ASN A 157 2.78 -8.32 -0.23
CA ASN A 157 3.40 -7.02 0.02
C ASN A 157 4.20 -6.55 -1.20
N ASN A 158 3.51 -5.91 -2.11
CA ASN A 158 4.06 -5.33 -3.32
C ASN A 158 5.11 -4.23 -3.03
N PHE A 159 4.98 -3.48 -1.94
CA PHE A 159 5.93 -2.44 -1.55
C PHE A 159 7.28 -3.03 -1.16
N ASN A 160 7.32 -4.06 -0.32
CA ASN A 160 8.57 -4.71 0.06
C ASN A 160 9.24 -5.39 -1.13
N ILE A 161 8.48 -5.99 -2.04
CA ILE A 161 8.98 -6.55 -3.30
C ILE A 161 9.58 -5.45 -4.18
N LEU A 162 8.90 -4.31 -4.34
CA LEU A 162 9.38 -3.16 -5.10
C LEU A 162 10.68 -2.60 -4.51
N ILE A 163 10.76 -2.47 -3.19
CA ILE A 163 11.96 -1.96 -2.51
C ILE A 163 13.14 -2.91 -2.72
N ASN A 164 12.93 -4.23 -2.55
CA ASN A 164 13.98 -5.22 -2.82
C ASN A 164 14.47 -5.11 -4.27
N ARG A 165 13.56 -4.99 -5.23
CA ARG A 165 13.90 -4.75 -6.64
C ARG A 165 14.70 -3.47 -6.84
N ALA A 166 14.31 -2.36 -6.19
CA ALA A 166 15.00 -1.08 -6.28
C ALA A 166 16.44 -1.17 -5.74
N ARG A 167 16.64 -1.94 -4.67
CA ARG A 167 17.95 -2.17 -4.07
C ARG A 167 18.82 -3.12 -4.89
N GLU A 168 18.27 -4.25 -5.30
CA GLU A 168 19.03 -5.31 -5.97
C GLU A 168 19.36 -4.97 -7.42
N LYS A 169 18.38 -4.50 -8.19
CA LYS A 169 18.56 -4.19 -9.62
C LYS A 169 19.23 -2.83 -9.86
N TYR A 170 18.86 -1.83 -9.07
CA TYR A 170 19.30 -0.44 -9.29
C TYR A 170 20.34 0.04 -8.27
N GLY A 171 20.64 -0.74 -7.24
CA GLY A 171 21.66 -0.45 -6.25
C GLY A 171 21.30 0.73 -5.33
N LEU A 172 20.02 1.10 -5.22
CA LEU A 172 19.60 2.21 -4.38
C LEU A 172 19.87 1.91 -2.91
N LYS A 173 20.36 2.92 -2.18
CA LYS A 173 20.78 2.80 -0.77
C LYS A 173 19.87 3.57 0.18
N ARG A 174 19.21 4.60 -0.30
CA ARG A 174 18.33 5.44 0.51
C ARG A 174 16.95 5.49 -0.13
N ILE A 175 16.07 4.65 0.35
CA ILE A 175 14.67 4.59 -0.10
C ILE A 175 13.80 5.08 1.05
N MET A 176 12.88 5.99 0.78
CA MET A 176 11.92 6.49 1.77
C MET A 176 10.52 6.04 1.40
N LEU A 177 9.86 5.38 2.34
CA LEU A 177 8.43 5.12 2.30
C LEU A 177 7.72 6.21 3.09
N ILE A 178 6.70 6.81 2.51
CA ILE A 178 5.82 7.78 3.17
C ILE A 178 4.40 7.23 3.11
N ASP A 179 3.73 7.15 4.26
CA ASP A 179 2.37 6.65 4.39
C ASP A 179 1.47 7.70 5.05
N PHE A 180 0.34 7.97 4.45
CA PHE A 180 -0.70 8.85 5.00
C PHE A 180 -2.04 8.12 5.19
N ASP A 181 -2.02 6.80 5.15
CA ASP A 181 -3.20 6.01 5.50
C ASP A 181 -3.53 6.12 6.99
N ASN A 182 -4.67 5.61 7.34
CA ASN A 182 -5.15 5.63 8.73
C ASN A 182 -4.54 4.53 9.61
N HIS A 183 -4.03 3.46 9.01
CA HIS A 183 -3.56 2.28 9.72
C HIS A 183 -2.05 2.09 9.56
N TYR A 184 -1.35 1.88 10.67
CA TYR A 184 0.07 1.52 10.67
C TYR A 184 0.34 0.23 9.88
N LYS A 185 1.42 0.20 9.09
CA LYS A 185 1.72 -0.94 8.21
C LYS A 185 2.69 -1.93 8.85
N ASN A 186 2.12 -2.92 9.54
CA ASN A 186 2.86 -4.02 10.15
C ASN A 186 3.77 -4.79 9.16
N GLY A 187 3.33 -4.99 7.93
CA GLY A 187 4.14 -5.67 6.91
C GLY A 187 5.37 -4.86 6.46
N ILE A 188 5.28 -3.54 6.45
CA ILE A 188 6.44 -2.66 6.19
C ILE A 188 7.40 -2.68 7.39
N GLU A 189 6.87 -2.55 8.59
CA GLU A 189 7.65 -2.64 9.82
C GLU A 189 8.44 -3.95 9.89
N GLN A 190 7.78 -5.09 9.71
CA GLN A 190 8.42 -6.41 9.78
C GLN A 190 9.65 -6.51 8.88
N ALA A 191 9.61 -5.87 7.71
CA ALA A 191 10.72 -5.92 6.75
C ALA A 191 11.87 -4.99 7.11
N TRP A 192 11.58 -3.79 7.64
CA TRP A 192 12.57 -2.70 7.66
C TRP A 192 12.89 -2.14 9.05
N TYR A 193 12.23 -2.58 10.12
CA TYR A 193 12.37 -2.03 11.47
C TYR A 193 13.80 -2.08 12.03
N GLY A 194 14.58 -3.10 11.69
CA GLY A 194 15.94 -3.32 12.16
C GLY A 194 17.04 -2.79 11.23
N THR A 195 16.71 -2.08 10.13
CA THR A 195 17.69 -1.65 9.13
C THR A 195 17.64 -0.15 8.86
N ASN A 196 18.78 0.42 8.49
CA ASN A 196 18.91 1.82 8.08
C ASN A 196 18.86 2.02 6.54
N GLU A 197 18.53 0.99 5.80
CA GLU A 197 18.48 1.03 4.33
C GLU A 197 17.19 1.62 3.78
N VAL A 198 16.13 1.59 4.59
CA VAL A 198 14.83 2.16 4.27
C VAL A 198 14.38 3.03 5.44
N LEU A 199 13.96 4.25 5.14
CA LEU A 199 13.30 5.12 6.09
C LEU A 199 11.80 5.01 5.86
N TYR A 200 11.07 4.60 6.89
CA TYR A 200 9.61 4.56 6.88
C TYR A 200 9.06 5.69 7.74
N ALA A 201 8.28 6.58 7.16
CA ALA A 201 7.62 7.69 7.84
C ALA A 201 6.12 7.64 7.57
N GLU A 202 5.32 7.66 8.63
CA GLU A 202 3.88 7.47 8.49
C GLU A 202 3.07 8.29 9.50
N VAL A 203 1.82 8.55 9.10
CA VAL A 203 0.81 9.20 9.92
C VAL A 203 -0.38 8.26 10.04
N HIS A 204 -0.78 7.87 11.24
CA HIS A 204 -1.95 7.02 11.45
C HIS A 204 -2.87 7.55 12.55
N GLN A 205 -4.10 7.05 12.60
CA GLN A 205 -5.01 7.31 13.71
C GLN A 205 -4.64 6.46 14.93
N SER A 206 -4.29 7.10 16.03
CA SER A 206 -4.10 6.41 17.31
C SER A 206 -5.41 5.75 17.76
N GLY A 207 -5.34 4.50 18.19
CA GLY A 207 -6.50 3.70 18.62
C GLY A 207 -7.44 3.30 17.48
N ALA A 208 -7.00 3.32 16.21
CA ALA A 208 -7.80 2.90 15.07
C ALA A 208 -8.10 1.40 15.06
N MET A 209 -7.17 0.61 15.57
CA MET A 209 -7.34 -0.81 15.85
C MET A 209 -7.58 -0.98 17.35
N ALA A 210 -8.03 -2.17 17.80
CA ALA A 210 -8.24 -2.42 19.21
C ALA A 210 -7.02 -2.03 20.04
N GLU A 211 -7.23 -1.35 21.17
CA GLU A 211 -6.16 -1.00 22.10
C GLU A 211 -5.27 -2.22 22.36
N ASN A 212 -3.95 -2.06 22.19
CA ASN A 212 -2.93 -3.11 22.24
C ASN A 212 -2.86 -4.05 21.01
N SER A 213 -3.47 -3.72 19.89
CA SER A 213 -3.15 -4.44 18.64
C SER A 213 -1.70 -4.16 18.24
N ALA A 214 -1.07 -5.15 17.59
CA ALA A 214 0.29 -4.97 17.03
C ALA A 214 0.37 -3.81 16.01
N ALA A 215 -0.77 -3.30 15.57
CA ALA A 215 -0.91 -2.22 14.60
C ALA A 215 -1.16 -0.84 15.21
N ASP A 216 -1.24 -0.70 16.56
CA ASP A 216 -1.34 0.60 17.21
C ASP A 216 0.01 0.98 17.80
N LYS A 217 0.78 1.77 17.09
CA LYS A 217 2.12 2.19 17.46
C LYS A 217 2.12 3.64 17.94
N ASN A 218 3.05 3.96 18.82
CA ASN A 218 3.25 5.32 19.30
C ASN A 218 4.56 5.93 18.78
N ALA A 219 4.78 7.20 19.06
CA ALA A 219 5.96 7.93 18.58
C ALA A 219 7.31 7.37 19.08
N ASP A 220 7.32 6.51 20.10
CA ASP A 220 8.55 5.85 20.60
C ASP A 220 8.96 4.64 19.75
N HIS A 221 8.13 4.26 18.77
CA HIS A 221 8.38 3.14 17.86
C HIS A 221 9.31 3.55 16.71
N ILE A 222 10.59 3.76 17.05
CA ILE A 222 11.58 4.44 16.21
C ILE A 222 12.57 3.52 15.48
N GLY A 223 12.31 2.21 15.42
CA GLY A 223 13.26 1.23 14.89
C GLY A 223 14.18 0.65 15.98
N GLU A 224 14.89 -0.41 15.63
CA GLU A 224 15.83 -1.10 16.52
C GLU A 224 17.18 -1.36 15.84
N GLY A 225 18.21 -1.66 16.64
CA GLY A 225 19.53 -1.95 16.11
C GLY A 225 20.04 -0.88 15.12
N ALA A 226 20.38 -1.28 13.90
CA ALA A 226 20.80 -0.36 12.84
C ALA A 226 19.65 0.52 12.31
N GLY A 227 18.40 0.08 12.49
CA GLY A 227 17.19 0.80 12.05
C GLY A 227 16.72 1.89 13.03
N ARG A 228 17.40 2.07 14.18
CA ARG A 228 16.98 3.08 15.14
C ARG A 228 17.02 4.50 14.56
N GLY A 229 15.88 5.19 14.56
CA GLY A 229 15.68 6.51 13.94
C GLY A 229 15.25 6.45 12.45
N TYR A 230 15.09 5.24 11.89
CA TYR A 230 14.62 5.05 10.50
C TYR A 230 13.15 4.64 10.41
N ASN A 231 12.46 4.61 11.54
CA ASN A 231 11.00 4.43 11.63
C ASN A 231 10.42 5.67 12.33
N VAL A 232 9.65 6.48 11.61
CA VAL A 232 9.07 7.74 12.09
C VAL A 232 7.56 7.58 12.16
N VAL A 233 7.03 7.46 13.36
CA VAL A 233 5.61 7.21 13.63
C VAL A 233 4.95 8.45 14.17
N ILE A 234 3.88 8.92 13.51
CA ILE A 234 3.13 10.10 13.92
C ILE A 234 1.68 9.71 14.21
N PRO A 235 1.40 9.28 15.46
CA PRO A 235 0.04 8.93 15.86
C PRO A 235 -0.82 10.19 15.99
N MET A 236 -1.96 10.21 15.30
CA MET A 236 -2.90 11.32 15.29
C MET A 236 -4.16 10.98 16.09
N PRO A 237 -4.69 11.89 16.91
CA PRO A 237 -5.97 11.67 17.55
C PRO A 237 -7.10 11.55 16.53
N SER A 238 -8.13 10.79 16.87
CA SER A 238 -9.36 10.70 16.10
C SER A 238 -9.93 12.09 15.80
N GLY A 239 -10.37 12.33 14.56
CA GLY A 239 -10.89 13.64 14.13
C GLY A 239 -9.83 14.58 13.57
N SER A 240 -8.57 14.16 13.46
CA SER A 240 -7.53 14.96 12.80
C SER A 240 -7.84 15.13 11.31
N GLY A 241 -7.80 16.36 10.85
CA GLY A 241 -8.09 16.73 9.45
C GLY A 241 -6.89 17.36 8.74
N ASP A 242 -7.16 18.02 7.62
CA ASP A 242 -6.16 18.59 6.70
C ASP A 242 -5.03 19.36 7.42
N ALA A 243 -5.38 20.26 8.34
CA ALA A 243 -4.39 21.09 9.02
C ALA A 243 -3.39 20.27 9.84
N ALA A 244 -3.84 19.21 10.51
CA ALA A 244 -2.99 18.35 11.32
C ALA A 244 -2.04 17.52 10.44
N TYR A 245 -2.55 16.93 9.37
CA TYR A 245 -1.76 16.17 8.40
C TYR A 245 -0.73 17.02 7.68
N ILE A 246 -1.14 18.21 7.17
CA ILE A 246 -0.22 19.14 6.50
C ILE A 246 0.90 19.54 7.46
N LYS A 247 0.56 19.87 8.72
CA LYS A 247 1.55 20.23 9.73
C LYS A 247 2.52 19.09 10.03
N ALA A 248 2.04 17.84 10.13
CA ALA A 248 2.91 16.68 10.32
C ALA A 248 3.89 16.51 9.15
N PHE A 249 3.43 16.73 7.93
CA PHE A 249 4.29 16.69 6.75
C PHE A 249 5.31 17.83 6.75
N GLU A 250 4.88 19.07 6.95
CA GLU A 250 5.75 20.24 6.89
C GLU A 250 6.80 20.28 8.02
N GLU A 251 6.43 19.86 9.24
CA GLU A 251 7.30 19.99 10.41
C GLU A 251 8.12 18.73 10.70
N ILE A 252 7.72 17.54 10.19
CA ILE A 252 8.40 16.29 10.50
C ILE A 252 8.83 15.56 9.22
N ILE A 253 7.89 15.15 8.36
CA ILE A 253 8.20 14.26 7.23
C ILE A 253 9.12 14.93 6.21
N VAL A 254 8.83 16.16 5.81
CA VAL A 254 9.65 16.91 4.84
C VAL A 254 11.05 17.20 5.39
N PRO A 255 11.25 17.74 6.62
CA PRO A 255 12.59 17.91 7.19
C PRO A 255 13.38 16.61 7.32
N VAL A 256 12.72 15.50 7.68
CA VAL A 256 13.36 14.18 7.73
C VAL A 256 13.78 13.72 6.33
N ALA A 257 12.94 13.91 5.31
CA ALA A 257 13.27 13.60 3.92
C ALA A 257 14.46 14.44 3.41
N GLU A 258 14.48 15.75 3.71
CA GLU A 258 15.58 16.63 3.35
C GLU A 258 16.92 16.22 4.00
N GLN A 259 16.88 15.76 5.24
CA GLN A 259 18.05 15.23 5.95
C GLN A 259 18.49 13.87 5.38
N TYR A 260 17.57 12.95 5.16
CA TYR A 260 17.85 11.60 4.66
C TYR A 260 18.30 11.58 3.20
N LYS A 261 17.78 12.51 2.38
CA LYS A 261 18.08 12.65 0.94
C LYS A 261 17.82 11.35 0.18
N PRO A 262 16.56 10.90 0.15
CA PRO A 262 16.22 9.64 -0.53
C PRO A 262 16.53 9.70 -2.02
N GLU A 263 16.95 8.57 -2.58
CA GLU A 263 17.15 8.35 -4.02
C GLU A 263 15.83 7.94 -4.70
N LEU A 264 14.93 7.35 -3.92
CA LEU A 264 13.57 6.98 -4.31
C LEU A 264 12.62 7.28 -3.16
N VAL A 265 11.50 7.92 -3.47
CA VAL A 265 10.36 8.07 -2.55
C VAL A 265 9.20 7.21 -3.06
N VAL A 266 8.64 6.41 -2.19
CA VAL A 266 7.45 5.59 -2.46
C VAL A 266 6.34 6.04 -1.53
N LEU A 267 5.21 6.47 -2.10
CA LEU A 267 4.03 6.84 -1.34
C LEU A 267 3.09 5.64 -1.21
N ILE A 268 2.75 5.29 0.01
CA ILE A 268 1.68 4.34 0.30
C ILE A 268 0.38 5.15 0.36
N ALA A 269 -0.34 5.14 -0.77
CA ALA A 269 -1.54 5.95 -0.94
C ALA A 269 -2.79 5.21 -0.46
N GLY A 270 -2.88 5.00 0.86
CA GLY A 270 -4.11 4.58 1.52
C GLY A 270 -5.01 5.77 1.82
N PHE A 271 -6.32 5.61 1.64
CA PHE A 271 -7.28 6.71 1.77
C PHE A 271 -8.26 6.52 2.92
N ALA A 272 -7.97 5.62 3.86
CA ALA A 272 -8.81 5.39 5.04
C ALA A 272 -8.84 6.60 6.01
N SER A 273 -7.95 7.57 5.85
CA SER A 273 -8.01 8.85 6.57
C SER A 273 -9.03 9.84 6.00
N ASN A 274 -9.73 9.47 4.90
CA ASN A 274 -10.73 10.34 4.28
C ASN A 274 -11.94 10.54 5.18
N ILE A 275 -12.49 11.76 5.19
CA ILE A 275 -13.66 12.12 6.01
C ILE A 275 -14.92 11.25 5.73
N PHE A 276 -14.99 10.61 4.56
CA PHE A 276 -16.08 9.72 4.18
C PHE A 276 -15.73 8.23 4.38
N ASP A 277 -14.54 7.91 4.91
CA ASP A 277 -14.20 6.53 5.17
C ASP A 277 -15.02 5.96 6.33
N PRO A 278 -15.69 4.81 6.16
CA PRO A 278 -16.59 4.28 7.19
C PRO A 278 -15.87 3.52 8.31
N LEU A 279 -14.57 3.13 8.10
CA LEU A 279 -13.80 2.38 9.09
C LEU A 279 -13.11 3.29 10.11
N CYS A 280 -12.83 4.53 9.71
CA CYS A 280 -11.94 5.42 10.44
C CYS A 280 -12.63 6.73 10.81
N ARG A 281 -11.97 7.53 11.63
CA ARG A 281 -12.54 8.77 12.17
C ARG A 281 -11.68 9.99 11.88
N GLN A 282 -10.77 9.89 10.91
CA GLN A 282 -10.01 11.03 10.44
C GLN A 282 -10.85 11.90 9.50
N GLN A 283 -10.42 13.13 9.29
CA GLN A 283 -11.19 14.12 8.53
C GLN A 283 -10.37 14.75 7.40
N LEU A 284 -9.51 13.95 6.76
CA LEU A 284 -8.73 14.40 5.62
C LEU A 284 -9.62 14.52 4.38
N THR A 285 -9.57 15.68 3.73
CA THR A 285 -10.36 15.95 2.52
C THR A 285 -9.56 15.65 1.24
N ALA A 286 -10.24 15.58 0.10
CA ALA A 286 -9.56 15.48 -1.21
C ALA A 286 -8.56 16.63 -1.45
N THR A 287 -8.86 17.85 -0.95
CA THR A 287 -7.93 18.99 -1.01
C THR A 287 -6.71 18.77 -0.12
N GLY A 288 -6.91 18.17 1.06
CA GLY A 288 -5.82 17.78 1.97
C GLY A 288 -4.86 16.81 1.30
N TYR A 289 -5.36 15.71 0.75
CA TYR A 289 -4.53 14.76 -0.01
C TYR A 289 -3.76 15.41 -1.16
N GLY A 290 -4.41 16.32 -1.91
CA GLY A 290 -3.74 17.07 -2.98
C GLY A 290 -2.57 17.92 -2.48
N LYS A 291 -2.65 18.48 -1.26
CA LYS A 291 -1.55 19.22 -0.64
C LYS A 291 -0.43 18.33 -0.13
N LEU A 292 -0.75 17.12 0.37
CA LEU A 292 0.27 16.16 0.82
C LEU A 292 1.07 15.59 -0.35
N ALA A 293 0.48 15.49 -1.54
CA ALA A 293 1.12 14.95 -2.73
C ALA A 293 1.90 15.98 -3.56
N GLY A 294 1.75 17.27 -3.30
CA GLY A 294 2.37 18.40 -4.05
C GLY A 294 3.62 18.93 -3.45
#